data_364609b9784137ad4bb64660974fc01e
#
_entry.id   364609b9784137ad4bb64660974fc01e
#
_cell.length_a   1.000
_cell.length_b   1.000
_cell.length_c   1.000
_cell.angle_alpha   90.00
_cell.angle_beta   90.00
_cell.angle_gamma   90.00
#
_symmetry.space_group_name_H-M   'P 1'
#
loop_
_entity.id
_entity.type
_entity.pdbx_description
1 polymer ?
#
loop_
_entity_poly.entity_id
_entity_poly.type
_entity_poly.pdbx_seq_one_letter_code
_entity_poly.pdbx_strand_id
1 'polypeptide(L)' 'MKAYMCVICGFVYEEEKGDPQRGIPPMTRWDDVPLSWRCPDCGAGKEDFEMIEI' A
#
# COMPACT_ATOMS: atom_id res chain seq x y z
N MET A 1 -13.35 -2.55 1.13
CA MET A 1 -11.98 -2.36 1.62
C MET A 1 -11.45 -1.03 1.14
N LYS A 2 -10.37 -0.55 1.70
CA LYS A 2 -9.86 0.79 1.43
C LYS A 2 -8.67 0.76 0.50
N ALA A 3 -8.31 1.91 -0.01
CA ALA A 3 -7.10 2.06 -0.80
C ALA A 3 -6.24 3.18 -0.21
N TYR A 4 -4.95 3.09 -0.43
CA TYR A 4 -3.98 4.04 0.09
C TYR A 4 -3.06 4.47 -1.05
N MET A 5 -2.87 5.77 -1.20
CA MET A 5 -2.09 6.32 -2.30
C MET A 5 -0.80 6.93 -1.79
N CYS A 6 0.29 6.59 -2.46
CA CYS A 6 1.59 7.23 -2.19
C CYS A 6 1.52 8.69 -2.64
N VAL A 7 1.77 9.62 -1.71
CA VAL A 7 1.68 11.04 -2.04
C VAL A 7 2.88 11.53 -2.84
N ILE A 8 3.91 10.69 -2.98
CA ILE A 8 5.12 11.07 -3.70
C ILE A 8 5.02 10.71 -5.18
N CYS A 9 4.56 9.49 -5.51
CA CYS A 9 4.54 9.03 -6.90
C CYS A 9 3.14 8.66 -7.40
N GLY A 10 2.14 8.58 -6.53
CA GLY A 10 0.77 8.25 -6.93
C GLY A 10 0.46 6.77 -7.00
N PHE A 11 1.37 5.91 -6.56
CA PHE A 11 1.08 4.47 -6.51
C PHE A 11 -0.07 4.21 -5.55
N VAL A 12 -0.99 3.31 -5.94
CA VAL A 12 -2.15 2.98 -5.10
C VAL A 12 -2.03 1.55 -4.60
N TYR A 13 -2.07 1.40 -3.28
CA TYR A 13 -2.20 0.09 -2.64
C TYR A 13 -3.67 -0.15 -2.35
N GLU A 14 -4.23 -1.23 -2.91
CA GLU A 14 -5.61 -1.62 -2.64
C GLU A 14 -5.62 -2.82 -1.70
N GLU A 15 -6.29 -2.68 -0.56
CA GLU A 15 -6.34 -3.77 0.42
C GLU A 15 -6.88 -5.06 -0.18
N GLU A 16 -7.84 -4.94 -1.09
CA GLU A 16 -8.45 -6.10 -1.72
C GLU A 16 -7.45 -6.88 -2.58
N LYS A 17 -6.54 -6.18 -3.24
CA LYS A 17 -5.57 -6.79 -4.14
C LYS A 17 -4.25 -7.15 -3.47
N GLY A 18 -3.89 -6.44 -2.41
CA GLY A 18 -2.60 -6.63 -1.76
C GLY A 18 -1.44 -6.25 -2.67
N ASP A 19 -0.30 -6.85 -2.40
CA ASP A 19 0.90 -6.71 -3.24
C ASP A 19 1.66 -8.03 -3.22
N PRO A 20 1.14 -9.06 -3.92
CA PRO A 20 1.71 -10.41 -3.85
C PRO A 20 3.17 -10.48 -4.29
N GLN A 21 3.59 -9.62 -5.21
CA GLN A 21 4.97 -9.60 -5.68
C GLN A 21 5.95 -9.23 -4.57
N ARG A 22 5.46 -8.58 -3.52
CA ARG A 22 6.29 -8.16 -2.38
C ARG A 22 5.88 -8.85 -1.09
N GLY A 23 5.16 -9.97 -1.22
CA GLY A 23 4.80 -10.79 -0.08
C GLY A 23 3.55 -10.34 0.67
N ILE A 24 2.75 -9.46 0.09
CA ILE A 24 1.50 -9.01 0.70
C ILE A 24 0.34 -9.70 -0.01
N PRO A 25 -0.29 -10.71 0.61
CA PRO A 25 -1.38 -11.42 -0.06
C PRO A 25 -2.60 -10.53 -0.27
N PRO A 26 -3.47 -10.88 -1.22
CA PRO A 26 -4.76 -10.18 -1.37
C PRO A 26 -5.54 -10.19 -0.07
N MET A 27 -6.39 -9.19 0.13
CA MET A 27 -7.22 -9.05 1.33
C MET A 27 -6.40 -8.75 2.58
N THR A 28 -5.24 -8.10 2.43
CA THR A 28 -4.44 -7.66 3.56
C THR A 28 -4.78 -6.20 3.86
N ARG A 29 -5.23 -5.96 5.09
CA ARG A 29 -5.56 -4.61 5.53
C ARG A 29 -4.29 -3.79 5.69
N TRP A 30 -4.43 -2.48 5.49
CA TRP A 30 -3.26 -1.59 5.59
C TRP A 30 -2.52 -1.73 6.92
N ASP A 31 -3.27 -1.88 8.01
CA ASP A 31 -2.66 -2.04 9.33
C ASP A 31 -1.84 -3.33 9.45
N ASP A 32 -2.15 -4.32 8.62
CA ASP A 32 -1.44 -5.60 8.62
C ASP A 32 -0.26 -5.61 7.66
N VAL A 33 -0.11 -4.57 6.84
CA VAL A 33 1.06 -4.44 5.97
C VAL A 33 2.28 -4.11 6.83
N PRO A 34 3.39 -4.85 6.72
CA PRO A 34 4.56 -4.60 7.56
C PRO A 34 5.11 -3.19 7.38
N LEU A 35 5.66 -2.63 8.44
CA LEU A 35 6.29 -1.31 8.37
C LEU A 35 7.51 -1.30 7.44
N SER A 36 8.08 -2.47 7.19
CA SER A 36 9.21 -2.59 6.28
C SER A 36 8.81 -2.56 4.80
N TRP A 37 7.50 -2.68 4.51
CA TRP A 37 7.02 -2.60 3.13
C TRP A 37 7.20 -1.18 2.61
N ARG A 38 7.61 -1.07 1.37
CA ARG A 38 7.83 0.22 0.74
C ARG A 38 7.15 0.28 -0.61
N CYS A 39 6.86 1.51 -1.04
CA CYS A 39 6.24 1.74 -2.34
C CYS A 39 7.11 1.14 -3.44
N PRO A 40 6.54 0.28 -4.29
CA PRO A 40 7.32 -0.38 -5.34
C PRO A 40 7.79 0.58 -6.45
N ASP A 41 7.16 1.74 -6.56
CA ASP A 41 7.50 2.70 -7.61
C ASP A 41 8.58 3.70 -7.18
N CYS A 42 8.54 4.15 -5.93
CA CYS A 42 9.46 5.21 -5.50
C CYS A 42 10.22 4.88 -4.21
N GLY A 43 9.89 3.78 -3.54
CA GLY A 43 10.57 3.39 -2.32
C GLY A 43 10.11 4.12 -1.05
N ALA A 44 9.05 4.90 -1.13
CA ALA A 44 8.51 5.60 0.03
C ALA A 44 7.96 4.61 1.06
N GLY A 45 8.04 4.97 2.34
CA GLY A 45 7.47 4.14 3.41
C GLY A 45 5.98 4.37 3.56
N LYS A 46 5.36 3.60 4.47
CA LYS A 46 3.92 3.70 4.71
C LYS A 46 3.51 5.11 5.17
N GLU A 47 4.40 5.83 5.83
CA GLU A 47 4.11 7.17 6.32
C GLU A 47 3.83 8.17 5.20
N ASP A 48 4.21 7.85 3.97
CA ASP A 48 3.98 8.70 2.81
C ASP A 48 2.73 8.30 2.03
N PHE A 49 1.86 7.51 2.63
CA PHE A 49 0.60 7.09 2.01
C PHE A 49 -0.58 7.73 2.71
N GLU A 50 -1.59 8.08 1.94
CA GLU A 50 -2.85 8.60 2.46
C GLU A 50 -4.00 7.69 2.04
N MET A 51 -4.95 7.50 2.95
CA MET A 51 -6.15 6.72 2.67
C MET A 51 -7.02 7.46 1.66
N ILE A 52 -7.44 6.76 0.63
CA ILE A 52 -8.39 7.28 -0.34
C ILE A 52 -9.57 6.31 -0.41
N GLU A 53 -10.74 6.85 -0.72
CA GLU A 53 -11.91 6.02 -0.95
C GLU A 53 -12.15 5.89 -2.44
N ILE A 54 -12.41 4.67 -2.85
CA ILE A 54 -12.67 4.36 -4.25
C ILE A 54 -14.15 4.11 -4.43
#